data_3c1cc41e668a8673c1410f202bb3d7dd
#
_entry.id   3c1cc41e668a8673c1410f202bb3d7dd
#
_cell.length_a   1.000
_cell.length_b   1.000
_cell.length_c   1.000
_cell.angle_alpha   90.00
_cell.angle_beta   90.00
_cell.angle_gamma   90.00
#
_symmetry.space_group_name_H-M   'P 1'
#
loop_
_entity.id
_entity.type
_entity.pdbx_description
1 polymer ?
#
loop_
_entity_poly.entity_id
_entity_poly.type
_entity_poly.pdbx_seq_one_letter_code
_entity_poly.pdbx_strand_id
1 'polypeptide(L)'
;MTTGRTAQRRRGPGRPPADAPLPDLEEILQRGLEAFAELGYEAVSVRQLNERLGMGHTFIHDRYGSKEAFWQAVMESAIRHVTDEVTAALDTEQPVDDLARLTASVRAFHQAAARRPHLTRVINYEAGRDSPRLAYLYTLMSPLNDAARPVFDRLVHEGTLRDIPWYLFHFAVTKPLAMYSQAPLARLFGRPDDADDHTLLSTLVLNGLLT
;
A
#
# COMPACT_ATOMS: atom_id res chain seq x y z
N MET A 1 -15.47 -5.14 66.78
CA MET A 1 -14.31 -4.88 65.86
C MET A 1 -14.80 -5.08 64.44
N THR A 2 -15.16 -3.99 63.81
CA THR A 2 -15.77 -4.00 62.45
C THR A 2 -14.72 -3.49 61.47
N THR A 3 -14.19 -4.38 60.64
CA THR A 3 -13.20 -4.05 59.61
C THR A 3 -13.92 -3.56 58.35
N GLY A 4 -13.81 -2.27 58.07
CA GLY A 4 -14.30 -1.63 56.87
C GLY A 4 -13.46 -2.02 55.64
N ARG A 5 -14.11 -2.60 54.66
CA ARG A 5 -13.53 -2.98 53.36
C ARG A 5 -13.70 -1.81 52.39
N THR A 6 -12.62 -1.06 52.17
CA THR A 6 -12.58 0.06 51.23
C THR A 6 -12.63 -0.49 49.81
N ALA A 7 -13.72 -0.22 49.13
CA ALA A 7 -13.88 -0.57 47.70
C ALA A 7 -12.99 0.34 46.85
N GLN A 8 -11.97 -0.25 46.24
CA GLN A 8 -11.07 0.41 45.26
C GLN A 8 -11.82 0.63 43.95
N ARG A 9 -12.21 1.87 43.66
CA ARG A 9 -12.82 2.29 42.41
C ARG A 9 -11.83 2.03 41.28
N ARG A 10 -12.13 1.09 40.39
CA ARG A 10 -11.44 0.92 39.09
C ARG A 10 -11.60 2.20 38.30
N ARG A 11 -10.50 2.94 38.10
CA ARG A 11 -10.42 4.04 37.13
C ARG A 11 -10.57 3.42 35.75
N GLY A 12 -11.58 3.84 34.98
CA GLY A 12 -11.72 3.56 33.57
C GLY A 12 -10.56 4.18 32.78
N PRO A 13 -10.31 3.75 31.52
CA PRO A 13 -9.26 4.32 30.70
C PRO A 13 -9.50 5.81 30.55
N GLY A 14 -8.60 6.60 31.17
CA GLY A 14 -8.65 8.05 31.17
C GLY A 14 -8.38 8.62 29.78
N ARG A 15 -9.00 9.78 29.52
CA ARG A 15 -8.68 10.65 28.38
C ARG A 15 -7.15 10.80 28.27
N PRO A 16 -6.56 10.67 27.07
CA PRO A 16 -5.13 10.94 26.90
C PRO A 16 -4.75 12.32 27.46
N PRO A 17 -3.53 12.52 27.98
CA PRO A 17 -3.09 13.82 28.49
C PRO A 17 -3.28 14.88 27.39
N ALA A 18 -3.75 16.07 27.79
CA ALA A 18 -4.00 17.19 26.88
C ALA A 18 -2.72 17.70 26.17
N ASP A 19 -1.54 17.26 26.61
CA ASP A 19 -0.21 17.68 26.15
C ASP A 19 0.50 16.64 25.25
N ALA A 20 -0.16 15.55 24.85
CA ALA A 20 0.44 14.67 23.86
C ALA A 20 0.47 15.40 22.49
N PRO A 21 1.65 15.54 21.82
CA PRO A 21 1.70 16.14 20.50
C PRO A 21 0.74 15.37 19.60
N LEU A 22 -0.05 16.11 18.80
CA LEU A 22 -0.92 15.50 17.80
C LEU A 22 -0.03 14.69 16.86
N PRO A 23 -0.44 13.46 16.46
CA PRO A 23 0.25 12.70 15.45
C PRO A 23 0.44 13.57 14.20
N ASP A 24 1.58 13.45 13.54
CA ASP A 24 1.78 14.16 12.28
C ASP A 24 0.82 13.64 11.21
N LEU A 25 0.71 14.38 10.12
CA LEU A 25 -0.23 14.02 9.04
C LEU A 25 0.11 12.66 8.44
N GLU A 26 1.38 12.36 8.30
CA GLU A 26 1.88 11.11 7.74
C GLU A 26 1.47 9.91 8.60
N GLU A 27 1.66 10.01 9.91
CA GLU A 27 1.25 8.98 10.86
C GLU A 27 -0.26 8.76 10.86
N ILE A 28 -1.06 9.83 10.72
CA ILE A 28 -2.52 9.74 10.62
C ILE A 28 -2.93 8.97 9.35
N LEU A 29 -2.33 9.30 8.22
CA LEU A 29 -2.63 8.63 6.94
C LEU A 29 -2.17 7.17 6.95
N GLN A 30 -1.01 6.87 7.55
CA GLN A 30 -0.52 5.50 7.71
C GLN A 30 -1.46 4.66 8.59
N ARG A 31 -1.89 5.17 9.74
CA ARG A 31 -2.89 4.50 10.61
C ARG A 31 -4.23 4.31 9.90
N GLY A 32 -4.61 5.28 9.06
CA GLY A 32 -5.80 5.18 8.19
C GLY A 32 -5.68 4.03 7.19
N LEU A 33 -4.53 3.91 6.53
CA LEU A 33 -4.23 2.81 5.60
C LEU A 33 -4.32 1.45 6.28
N GLU A 34 -3.73 1.30 7.47
CA GLU A 34 -3.81 0.08 8.27
C GLU A 34 -5.25 -0.28 8.62
N ALA A 35 -6.04 0.69 9.08
CA ALA A 35 -7.44 0.48 9.42
C ALA A 35 -8.27 0.03 8.20
N PHE A 36 -8.08 0.64 7.04
CA PHE A 36 -8.76 0.23 5.80
C PHE A 36 -8.30 -1.13 5.30
N ALA A 37 -7.02 -1.46 5.45
CA ALA A 37 -6.49 -2.77 5.07
C ALA A 37 -7.00 -3.90 5.96
N GLU A 38 -7.20 -3.65 7.25
CA GLU A 38 -7.66 -4.65 8.21
C GLU A 38 -9.18 -4.86 8.16
N LEU A 39 -9.94 -3.79 8.14
CA LEU A 39 -11.39 -3.81 8.32
C LEU A 39 -12.17 -3.73 6.99
N GLY A 40 -11.53 -3.22 5.93
CA GLY A 40 -12.17 -2.90 4.67
C GLY A 40 -12.95 -1.58 4.74
N TYR A 41 -13.06 -0.91 3.58
CA TYR A 41 -13.75 0.39 3.50
C TYR A 41 -15.22 0.31 3.96
N GLU A 42 -15.97 -0.68 3.49
CA GLU A 42 -17.42 -0.75 3.79
C GLU A 42 -17.70 -1.00 5.27
N ALA A 43 -16.94 -1.88 5.89
CA ALA A 43 -17.19 -2.32 7.26
C ALA A 43 -16.74 -1.32 8.33
N VAL A 44 -15.71 -0.51 8.04
CA VAL A 44 -15.18 0.43 9.03
C VAL A 44 -16.04 1.70 9.13
N SER A 45 -16.49 2.05 10.33
CA SER A 45 -17.20 3.30 10.60
C SER A 45 -16.22 4.46 10.87
N VAL A 46 -16.69 5.72 10.65
CA VAL A 46 -15.91 6.94 11.00
C VAL A 46 -15.52 6.95 12.47
N ARG A 47 -16.39 6.46 13.36
CA ARG A 47 -16.06 6.35 14.78
C ARG A 47 -14.89 5.42 15.04
N GLN A 48 -14.90 4.22 14.43
CA GLN A 48 -13.80 3.26 14.56
C GLN A 48 -12.49 3.80 13.97
N LEU A 49 -12.58 4.53 12.84
CA LEU A 49 -11.42 5.21 12.26
C LEU A 49 -10.84 6.22 13.26
N ASN A 50 -11.66 7.15 13.78
CA ASN A 50 -11.20 8.14 14.76
C ASN A 50 -10.57 7.48 16.01
N GLU A 51 -11.13 6.38 16.50
CA GLU A 51 -10.57 5.60 17.60
C GLU A 51 -9.20 5.00 17.26
N ARG A 52 -9.06 4.41 16.05
CA ARG A 52 -7.78 3.85 15.55
C ARG A 52 -6.71 4.93 15.34
N LEU A 53 -7.11 6.10 14.87
CA LEU A 53 -6.23 7.26 14.69
C LEU A 53 -5.79 7.86 16.04
N GLY A 54 -6.47 7.53 17.17
CA GLY A 54 -6.25 8.17 18.45
C GLY A 54 -6.79 9.61 18.49
N MET A 55 -7.76 9.94 17.63
CA MET A 55 -8.29 11.28 17.45
C MET A 55 -9.69 11.46 18.04
N GLY A 56 -10.11 12.73 18.22
CA GLY A 56 -11.45 13.06 18.66
C GLY A 56 -12.54 12.59 17.67
N HIS A 57 -13.77 12.39 18.16
CA HIS A 57 -14.88 11.79 17.39
C HIS A 57 -15.24 12.53 16.09
N THR A 58 -14.96 13.83 16.01
CA THR A 58 -15.28 14.68 14.85
C THR A 58 -14.12 14.83 13.88
N PHE A 59 -12.93 14.35 14.21
CA PHE A 59 -11.70 14.67 13.48
C PHE A 59 -11.78 14.45 11.96
N ILE A 60 -12.25 13.27 11.51
CA ILE A 60 -12.38 12.98 10.08
C ILE A 60 -13.37 13.92 9.42
N HIS A 61 -14.51 14.19 10.10
CA HIS A 61 -15.51 15.12 9.58
C HIS A 61 -14.96 16.54 9.45
N ASP A 62 -14.31 17.04 10.50
CA ASP A 62 -13.82 18.42 10.55
C ASP A 62 -12.67 18.67 9.58
N ARG A 63 -11.79 17.66 9.36
CA ARG A 63 -10.59 17.82 8.52
C ARG A 63 -10.78 17.37 7.08
N TYR A 64 -11.56 16.33 6.84
CA TYR A 64 -11.73 15.71 5.51
C TYR A 64 -13.15 15.79 4.97
N GLY A 65 -14.12 16.12 5.80
CA GLY A 65 -15.53 16.22 5.44
C GLY A 65 -16.26 14.87 5.39
N SER A 66 -15.60 13.79 4.93
CA SER A 66 -16.22 12.48 4.80
C SER A 66 -15.24 11.33 4.97
N LYS A 67 -15.75 10.11 5.20
CA LYS A 67 -14.93 8.87 5.18
C LYS A 67 -14.29 8.64 3.81
N GLU A 68 -15.01 8.97 2.74
CA GLU A 68 -14.50 8.82 1.37
C GLU A 68 -13.34 9.77 1.10
N ALA A 69 -13.46 11.06 1.43
CA ALA A 69 -12.37 12.01 1.27
C ALA A 69 -11.15 11.65 2.13
N PHE A 70 -11.36 11.12 3.34
CA PHE A 70 -10.26 10.59 4.14
C PHE A 70 -9.60 9.38 3.49
N TRP A 71 -10.37 8.43 2.96
CA TRP A 71 -9.85 7.28 2.22
C TRP A 71 -9.04 7.71 0.99
N GLN A 72 -9.55 8.69 0.23
CA GLN A 72 -8.84 9.25 -0.92
C GLN A 72 -7.49 9.84 -0.50
N ALA A 73 -7.44 10.67 0.55
CA ALA A 73 -6.19 11.23 1.07
C ALA A 73 -5.19 10.15 1.51
N VAL A 74 -5.68 9.07 2.13
CA VAL A 74 -4.86 7.91 2.52
C VAL A 74 -4.28 7.22 1.30
N MET A 75 -5.08 6.96 0.27
CA MET A 75 -4.61 6.30 -0.95
C MET A 75 -3.65 7.18 -1.76
N GLU A 76 -3.94 8.47 -1.88
CA GLU A 76 -3.04 9.43 -2.53
C GLU A 76 -1.66 9.44 -1.88
N SER A 77 -1.61 9.53 -0.55
CA SER A 77 -0.33 9.51 0.17
C SER A 77 0.41 8.20 -0.05
N ALA A 78 -0.25 7.06 0.13
CA ALA A 78 0.38 5.75 0.02
C ALA A 78 0.90 5.45 -1.40
N ILE A 79 0.14 5.80 -2.45
CA ILE A 79 0.54 5.59 -3.85
C ILE A 79 1.63 6.58 -4.25
N ARG A 80 1.56 7.84 -3.80
CA ARG A 80 2.62 8.83 -4.03
C ARG A 80 3.96 8.33 -3.51
N HIS A 81 4.04 7.77 -2.30
CA HIS A 81 5.29 7.21 -1.77
C HIS A 81 5.87 6.11 -2.67
N VAL A 82 5.04 5.24 -3.24
CA VAL A 82 5.50 4.23 -4.20
C VAL A 82 6.05 4.90 -5.45
N THR A 83 5.34 5.88 -5.99
CA THR A 83 5.77 6.63 -7.18
C THR A 83 7.08 7.36 -6.96
N ASP A 84 7.22 8.04 -5.81
CA ASP A 84 8.42 8.79 -5.44
C ASP A 84 9.63 7.85 -5.29
N GLU A 85 9.46 6.68 -4.66
CA GLU A 85 10.54 5.68 -4.53
C GLU A 85 10.98 5.12 -5.88
N VAL A 86 10.04 4.82 -6.78
CA VAL A 86 10.38 4.36 -8.15
C VAL A 86 11.12 5.45 -8.92
N THR A 87 10.65 6.68 -8.84
CA THR A 87 11.29 7.82 -9.52
C THR A 87 12.69 8.06 -8.98
N ALA A 88 12.86 8.11 -7.66
CA ALA A 88 14.16 8.30 -7.01
C ALA A 88 15.16 7.19 -7.36
N ALA A 89 14.70 5.93 -7.49
CA ALA A 89 15.54 4.82 -7.92
C ALA A 89 16.03 5.01 -9.36
N LEU A 90 15.15 5.43 -10.28
CA LEU A 90 15.52 5.71 -11.66
C LEU A 90 16.48 6.90 -11.79
N ASP A 91 16.27 7.94 -11.01
CA ASP A 91 17.16 9.11 -10.96
C ASP A 91 18.56 8.75 -10.43
N THR A 92 18.62 7.81 -9.49
CA THR A 92 19.87 7.34 -8.88
C THR A 92 20.62 6.38 -9.81
N GLU A 93 19.92 5.40 -10.40
CA GLU A 93 20.54 4.36 -11.23
C GLU A 93 20.86 4.85 -12.64
N GLN A 94 20.16 5.89 -13.14
CA GLN A 94 20.33 6.46 -14.49
C GLN A 94 20.45 5.39 -15.58
N PRO A 95 19.42 4.56 -15.79
CA PRO A 95 19.48 3.43 -16.71
C PRO A 95 19.80 3.86 -18.14
N VAL A 96 20.74 3.14 -18.76
CA VAL A 96 21.34 3.50 -20.06
C VAL A 96 20.46 3.16 -21.27
N ASP A 97 19.51 2.25 -21.11
CA ASP A 97 18.59 1.80 -22.16
C ASP A 97 17.20 1.43 -21.59
N ASP A 98 16.29 1.06 -22.49
CA ASP A 98 14.92 0.72 -22.12
C ASP A 98 14.82 -0.55 -21.28
N LEU A 99 15.65 -1.56 -21.51
CA LEU A 99 15.65 -2.79 -20.71
C LEU A 99 16.16 -2.51 -19.28
N ALA A 100 17.23 -1.76 -19.15
CA ALA A 100 17.74 -1.32 -17.86
C ALA A 100 16.70 -0.47 -17.11
N ARG A 101 16.02 0.44 -17.82
CA ARG A 101 14.94 1.27 -17.26
C ARG A 101 13.78 0.43 -16.76
N LEU A 102 13.27 -0.51 -17.55
CA LEU A 102 12.16 -1.39 -17.15
C LEU A 102 12.57 -2.26 -15.96
N THR A 103 13.76 -2.82 -15.99
CA THR A 103 14.32 -3.65 -14.91
C THR A 103 14.42 -2.88 -13.61
N ALA A 104 14.98 -1.66 -13.62
CA ALA A 104 15.09 -0.79 -12.47
C ALA A 104 13.70 -0.40 -11.93
N SER A 105 12.76 -0.06 -12.81
CA SER A 105 11.38 0.28 -12.45
C SER A 105 10.66 -0.87 -11.75
N VAL A 106 10.73 -2.09 -12.30
CA VAL A 106 10.09 -3.28 -11.71
C VAL A 106 10.70 -3.61 -10.36
N ARG A 107 12.02 -3.55 -10.22
CA ARG A 107 12.73 -3.81 -8.98
C ARG A 107 12.37 -2.79 -7.90
N ALA A 108 12.43 -1.50 -8.22
CA ALA A 108 12.06 -0.43 -7.30
C ALA A 108 10.58 -0.53 -6.86
N PHE A 109 9.68 -0.83 -7.80
CA PHE A 109 8.26 -1.04 -7.52
C PHE A 109 8.03 -2.23 -6.58
N HIS A 110 8.68 -3.37 -6.82
CA HIS A 110 8.59 -4.55 -5.94
C HIS A 110 9.10 -4.23 -4.52
N GLN A 111 10.23 -3.52 -4.42
CA GLN A 111 10.77 -3.09 -3.14
C GLN A 111 9.82 -2.14 -2.40
N ALA A 112 9.28 -1.13 -3.07
CA ALA A 112 8.33 -0.17 -2.49
C ALA A 112 7.04 -0.85 -2.03
N ALA A 113 6.52 -1.81 -2.82
CA ALA A 113 5.31 -2.56 -2.49
C ALA A 113 5.52 -3.55 -1.34
N ALA A 114 6.70 -4.20 -1.24
CA ALA A 114 7.05 -5.09 -0.14
C ALA A 114 7.03 -4.36 1.22
N ARG A 115 7.42 -3.09 1.24
CA ARG A 115 7.37 -2.24 2.44
C ARG A 115 5.97 -1.77 2.80
N ARG A 116 4.97 -1.92 1.89
CA ARG A 116 3.59 -1.41 2.05
C ARG A 116 2.54 -2.49 1.86
N PRO A 117 2.56 -3.57 2.66
CA PRO A 117 1.62 -4.69 2.50
C PRO A 117 0.16 -4.27 2.69
N HIS A 118 -0.11 -3.23 3.50
CA HIS A 118 -1.45 -2.69 3.71
C HIS A 118 -2.00 -2.04 2.43
N LEU A 119 -1.19 -1.27 1.69
CA LEU A 119 -1.58 -0.70 0.41
C LEU A 119 -1.93 -1.80 -0.60
N THR A 120 -1.06 -2.81 -0.73
CA THR A 120 -1.30 -3.97 -1.61
C THR A 120 -2.60 -4.69 -1.24
N ARG A 121 -2.92 -4.82 0.05
CA ARG A 121 -4.17 -5.44 0.52
C ARG A 121 -5.39 -4.64 0.11
N VAL A 122 -5.38 -3.31 0.32
CA VAL A 122 -6.50 -2.43 -0.09
C VAL A 122 -6.70 -2.48 -1.60
N ILE A 123 -5.63 -2.36 -2.40
CA ILE A 123 -5.72 -2.44 -3.87
C ILE A 123 -6.28 -3.78 -4.32
N ASN A 124 -5.80 -4.90 -3.78
CA ASN A 124 -6.32 -6.23 -4.14
C ASN A 124 -7.79 -6.41 -3.77
N TYR A 125 -8.25 -5.84 -2.66
CA TYR A 125 -9.64 -5.89 -2.25
C TYR A 125 -10.54 -5.09 -3.21
N GLU A 126 -10.16 -3.86 -3.57
CA GLU A 126 -10.93 -3.04 -4.51
C GLU A 126 -10.84 -3.58 -5.95
N ALA A 127 -9.72 -4.15 -6.37
CA ALA A 127 -9.52 -4.72 -7.70
C ALA A 127 -10.45 -5.91 -8.02
N GLY A 128 -11.06 -6.53 -7.02
CA GLY A 128 -12.07 -7.58 -7.20
C GLY A 128 -13.50 -7.06 -7.37
N ARG A 129 -13.69 -5.74 -7.44
CA ARG A 129 -15.01 -5.09 -7.47
C ARG A 129 -15.06 -4.02 -8.54
N ASP A 130 -16.19 -3.91 -9.22
CA ASP A 130 -16.48 -2.76 -10.08
C ASP A 130 -17.03 -1.63 -9.19
N SER A 131 -16.17 -0.68 -8.82
CA SER A 131 -16.50 0.37 -7.86
C SER A 131 -15.88 1.73 -8.25
N PRO A 132 -16.47 2.87 -7.83
CA PRO A 132 -15.83 4.17 -7.99
C PRO A 132 -14.44 4.26 -7.33
N ARG A 133 -14.20 3.53 -6.25
CA ARG A 133 -12.90 3.46 -5.58
C ARG A 133 -11.85 2.77 -6.45
N LEU A 134 -12.21 1.71 -7.17
CA LEU A 134 -11.30 1.09 -8.14
C LEU A 134 -10.93 2.07 -9.25
N ALA A 135 -11.91 2.79 -9.81
CA ALA A 135 -11.67 3.80 -10.83
C ALA A 135 -10.74 4.92 -10.31
N TYR A 136 -10.94 5.34 -9.07
CA TYR A 136 -10.07 6.32 -8.42
C TYR A 136 -8.63 5.80 -8.22
N LEU A 137 -8.46 4.58 -7.71
CA LEU A 137 -7.14 3.95 -7.59
C LEU A 137 -6.43 3.83 -8.95
N TYR A 138 -7.17 3.45 -10.00
CA TYR A 138 -6.61 3.40 -11.35
C TYR A 138 -6.07 4.77 -11.79
N THR A 139 -6.80 5.86 -11.52
CA THR A 139 -6.35 7.22 -11.82
C THR A 139 -5.06 7.57 -11.07
N LEU A 140 -4.93 7.17 -9.79
CA LEU A 140 -3.71 7.42 -9.02
C LEU A 140 -2.50 6.60 -9.50
N MET A 141 -2.74 5.40 -10.02
CA MET A 141 -1.68 4.51 -10.52
C MET A 141 -1.30 4.80 -11.99
N SER A 142 -2.11 5.54 -12.73
CA SER A 142 -1.91 5.78 -14.17
C SER A 142 -0.56 6.42 -14.49
N PRO A 143 0.01 7.37 -13.72
CA PRO A 143 1.31 7.96 -14.06
C PRO A 143 2.44 6.93 -14.18
N LEU A 144 2.49 5.94 -13.30
CA LEU A 144 3.48 4.86 -13.37
C LEU A 144 3.24 3.95 -14.59
N ASN A 145 1.99 3.62 -14.87
CA ASN A 145 1.62 2.80 -16.02
C ASN A 145 1.91 3.52 -17.33
N ASP A 146 1.59 4.81 -17.43
CA ASP A 146 1.79 5.63 -18.63
C ASP A 146 3.29 5.84 -18.91
N ALA A 147 4.13 5.91 -17.88
CA ALA A 147 5.58 5.98 -18.02
C ALA A 147 6.19 4.63 -18.46
N ALA A 148 5.66 3.51 -17.95
CA ALA A 148 6.20 2.18 -18.25
C ALA A 148 5.74 1.63 -19.61
N ARG A 149 4.51 1.96 -20.05
CA ARG A 149 3.89 1.41 -21.26
C ARG A 149 4.70 1.63 -22.52
N PRO A 150 5.20 2.85 -22.85
CA PRO A 150 6.00 3.06 -24.07
C PRO A 150 7.32 2.29 -24.07
N VAL A 151 7.93 2.13 -22.90
CA VAL A 151 9.16 1.34 -22.74
C VAL A 151 8.89 -0.13 -23.03
N PHE A 152 7.82 -0.68 -22.44
CA PHE A 152 7.36 -2.03 -22.72
C PHE A 152 7.08 -2.26 -24.21
N ASP A 153 6.29 -1.38 -24.85
CA ASP A 153 5.91 -1.52 -26.27
C ASP A 153 7.14 -1.52 -27.19
N ARG A 154 8.18 -0.71 -26.91
CA ARG A 154 9.45 -0.73 -27.68
C ARG A 154 10.20 -2.04 -27.50
N LEU A 155 10.34 -2.52 -26.27
CA LEU A 155 11.05 -3.77 -25.97
C LEU A 155 10.37 -5.00 -26.58
N VAL A 156 9.02 -5.01 -26.65
CA VAL A 156 8.28 -6.05 -27.39
C VAL A 156 8.54 -5.93 -28.89
N HIS A 157 8.49 -4.72 -29.44
CA HIS A 157 8.76 -4.49 -30.89
C HIS A 157 10.17 -4.92 -31.28
N GLU A 158 11.15 -4.72 -30.41
CA GLU A 158 12.54 -5.13 -30.62
C GLU A 158 12.78 -6.62 -30.39
N GLY A 159 11.78 -7.36 -29.91
CA GLY A 159 11.91 -8.78 -29.61
C GLY A 159 12.72 -9.08 -28.33
N THR A 160 13.01 -8.08 -27.52
CA THR A 160 13.70 -8.23 -26.23
C THR A 160 12.76 -8.82 -25.17
N LEU A 161 11.49 -8.42 -25.18
CA LEU A 161 10.44 -9.01 -24.39
C LEU A 161 9.53 -9.88 -25.24
N ARG A 162 8.93 -10.87 -24.59
CA ARG A 162 7.89 -11.71 -25.19
C ARG A 162 6.73 -10.87 -25.70
N ASP A 163 6.21 -11.21 -26.86
CA ASP A 163 5.01 -10.58 -27.43
C ASP A 163 3.76 -11.01 -26.62
N ILE A 164 3.49 -10.26 -25.58
CA ILE A 164 2.34 -10.44 -24.69
C ILE A 164 1.54 -9.13 -24.57
N PRO A 165 0.22 -9.19 -24.33
CA PRO A 165 -0.58 -8.02 -24.09
C PRO A 165 -0.14 -7.26 -22.83
N TRP A 166 -0.25 -5.92 -22.85
CA TRP A 166 0.09 -5.06 -21.72
C TRP A 166 -0.58 -5.47 -20.39
N TYR A 167 -1.87 -5.87 -20.42
CA TYR A 167 -2.53 -6.29 -19.19
C TYR A 167 -1.86 -7.54 -18.58
N LEU A 168 -1.36 -8.47 -19.42
CA LEU A 168 -0.67 -9.65 -18.92
C LEU A 168 0.68 -9.28 -18.29
N PHE A 169 1.44 -8.36 -18.91
CA PHE A 169 2.63 -7.78 -18.30
C PHE A 169 2.30 -7.14 -16.94
N HIS A 170 1.28 -6.27 -16.90
CA HIS A 170 0.86 -5.61 -15.66
C HIS A 170 0.55 -6.63 -14.55
N PHE A 171 -0.22 -7.67 -14.85
CA PHE A 171 -0.54 -8.70 -13.87
C PHE A 171 0.67 -9.58 -13.51
N ALA A 172 1.55 -9.90 -14.44
CA ALA A 172 2.78 -10.65 -14.14
C ALA A 172 3.68 -9.88 -13.16
N VAL A 173 3.76 -8.56 -13.28
CA VAL A 173 4.54 -7.70 -12.37
C VAL A 173 3.85 -7.50 -11.03
N THR A 174 2.52 -7.28 -11.01
CA THR A 174 1.83 -6.83 -9.79
C THR A 174 1.28 -7.96 -8.92
N LYS A 175 0.81 -9.06 -9.50
CA LYS A 175 0.16 -10.15 -8.73
C LYS A 175 1.07 -10.94 -7.81
N PRO A 176 2.35 -11.20 -8.13
CA PRO A 176 3.26 -11.85 -7.19
C PRO A 176 3.41 -11.11 -5.86
N LEU A 177 3.20 -9.79 -5.84
CA LEU A 177 3.24 -8.97 -4.62
C LEU A 177 2.13 -9.31 -3.60
N ALA A 178 1.11 -10.07 -4.00
CA ALA A 178 0.05 -10.50 -3.10
C ALA A 178 0.58 -11.27 -1.89
N MET A 179 1.73 -11.96 -2.01
CA MET A 179 2.34 -12.70 -0.90
C MET A 179 2.70 -11.79 0.29
N TYR A 180 3.05 -10.52 0.07
CA TYR A 180 3.34 -9.58 1.15
C TYR A 180 2.07 -9.18 1.91
N SER A 181 0.94 -9.05 1.22
CA SER A 181 -0.36 -8.76 1.84
C SER A 181 -1.04 -10.00 2.43
N GLN A 182 -0.57 -11.20 2.07
CA GLN A 182 -1.06 -12.51 2.51
C GLN A 182 -0.03 -13.23 3.40
N ALA A 183 0.68 -12.50 4.25
CA ALA A 183 1.74 -13.02 5.11
C ALA A 183 1.35 -14.30 5.89
N PRO A 184 0.12 -14.44 6.46
CA PRO A 184 -0.27 -15.69 7.10
C PRO A 184 -0.21 -16.92 6.16
N LEU A 185 -0.66 -16.76 4.92
CA LEU A 185 -0.60 -17.84 3.92
C LEU A 185 0.84 -18.13 3.50
N ALA A 186 1.64 -17.07 3.25
CA ALA A 186 3.04 -17.22 2.88
C ALA A 186 3.85 -17.98 3.95
N ARG A 187 3.59 -17.74 5.24
CA ARG A 187 4.19 -18.51 6.35
C ARG A 187 3.85 -19.98 6.32
N LEU A 188 2.62 -20.36 5.94
CA LEU A 188 2.24 -21.78 5.80
C LEU A 188 3.04 -22.48 4.69
N PHE A 189 3.53 -21.72 3.69
CA PHE A 189 4.43 -22.20 2.66
C PHE A 189 5.92 -22.02 3.01
N GLY A 190 6.24 -21.70 4.26
CA GLY A 190 7.60 -21.65 4.78
C GLY A 190 8.32 -20.33 4.61
N ARG A 191 7.61 -19.23 4.23
CA ARG A 191 8.22 -17.91 4.16
C ARG A 191 8.55 -17.40 5.57
N PRO A 192 9.83 -17.07 5.88
CA PRO A 192 10.20 -16.42 7.13
C PRO A 192 9.59 -15.01 7.24
N ASP A 193 9.33 -14.54 8.46
CA ASP A 193 8.75 -13.20 8.69
C ASP A 193 9.72 -12.06 8.30
N ASP A 194 11.02 -12.31 8.38
CA ASP A 194 12.10 -11.38 8.05
C ASP A 194 12.65 -11.57 6.63
N ALA A 195 11.98 -12.38 5.78
CA ALA A 195 12.43 -12.63 4.42
C ALA A 195 12.42 -11.34 3.58
N ASP A 196 13.55 -11.03 2.99
CA ASP A 196 13.74 -9.96 2.00
C ASP A 196 13.91 -10.57 0.60
N ASP A 197 12.80 -10.97 0.03
CA ASP A 197 12.74 -11.73 -1.22
C ASP A 197 12.30 -10.91 -2.44
N HIS A 198 12.14 -9.58 -2.29
CA HIS A 198 11.69 -8.71 -3.40
C HIS A 198 12.66 -8.72 -4.59
N THR A 199 13.97 -8.82 -4.36
CA THR A 199 14.97 -8.91 -5.42
C THR A 199 14.86 -10.22 -6.21
N LEU A 200 14.70 -11.35 -5.49
CA LEU A 200 14.47 -12.65 -6.12
C LEU A 200 13.17 -12.65 -6.92
N LEU A 201 12.09 -12.12 -6.35
CA LEU A 201 10.80 -12.01 -7.00
C LEU A 201 10.90 -11.19 -8.29
N SER A 202 11.56 -10.03 -8.25
CA SER A 202 11.79 -9.19 -9.44
C SER A 202 12.54 -9.95 -10.51
N THR A 203 13.59 -10.68 -10.13
CA THR A 203 14.41 -11.48 -11.05
C THR A 203 13.58 -12.58 -11.71
N LEU A 204 12.77 -13.32 -10.94
CA LEU A 204 11.91 -14.37 -11.48
C LEU A 204 10.88 -13.83 -12.47
N VAL A 205 10.25 -12.69 -12.14
CA VAL A 205 9.26 -12.03 -13.02
C VAL A 205 9.93 -11.57 -14.31
N LEU A 206 11.04 -10.84 -14.22
CA LEU A 206 11.75 -10.31 -15.38
C LEU A 206 12.29 -11.43 -16.30
N ASN A 207 12.91 -12.46 -15.75
CA ASN A 207 13.39 -13.61 -16.52
C ASN A 207 12.25 -14.35 -17.25
N GLY A 208 11.05 -14.38 -16.66
CA GLY A 208 9.88 -14.94 -17.30
C GLY A 208 9.34 -14.10 -18.47
N LEU A 209 9.67 -12.81 -18.52
CA LEU A 209 9.22 -11.87 -19.54
C LEU A 209 10.23 -11.71 -20.71
N LEU A 210 11.50 -12.03 -20.48
CA LEU A 210 12.54 -12.01 -21.53
C LEU A 210 12.36 -13.14 -22.55
N THR A 211 12.77 -12.90 -23.80
CA THR A 211 12.74 -13.89 -24.87
C THR A 211 13.91 -14.86 -24.80
#